data_232d8ea1467f7848ec6f1f1206de16d5
#
_entry.id   232d8ea1467f7848ec6f1f1206de16d5
#
_cell.length_a   1.000
_cell.length_b   1.000
_cell.length_c   1.000
_cell.angle_alpha   90.00
_cell.angle_beta   90.00
_cell.angle_gamma   90.00
#
_symmetry.space_group_name_H-M   'P 1'
#
loop_
_entity.id
_entity.type
_entity.pdbx_description
1 polymer ?
#
loop_
_entity_poly.entity_id
_entity_poly.type
_entity_poly.pdbx_seq_one_letter_code
_entity_poly.pdbx_strand_id
1 'polypeptide(L)'
;MIEVDLEVRERNKKVFYEVPKFDGRNIPVKEVAKLMGKDQQFIRQGIINGKLPIGTAFKKTIVDPRWNVEKESSQYDFYISPKLLWEYTGIIYNK
;
A
#
# COMPACT_ATOMS: atom_id res chain seq x y z
N MET A 1 -13.80 0.49 0.34
CA MET A 1 -14.35 -0.50 0.34
C MET A 1 -14.46 -1.10 -0.94
N ILE A 2 -14.76 -2.09 -1.05
CA ILE A 2 -14.74 -2.74 -2.13
C ILE A 2 -15.86 -2.61 -2.85
N GLU A 3 -16.24 -2.30 -3.43
CA GLU A 3 -17.17 -2.22 -4.00
C GLU A 3 -17.55 -2.94 -4.64
N VAL A 4 -17.88 -3.19 -4.81
CA VAL A 4 -18.17 -3.91 -5.22
C VAL A 4 -19.09 -3.87 -5.83
N ASP A 5 -19.26 -3.61 -6.15
CA ASP A 5 -19.88 -3.61 -6.66
C ASP A 5 -20.48 -4.10 -7.13
N LEU A 6 -20.58 -4.17 -7.18
CA LEU A 6 -20.91 -4.71 -7.43
C LEU A 6 -21.76 -5.22 -7.77
N GLU A 7 -21.96 -5.31 -8.33
CA GLU A 7 -22.56 -5.83 -8.70
C GLU A 7 -23.37 -6.50 -8.31
N VAL A 8 -23.70 -6.51 -8.02
CA VAL A 8 -24.21 -7.25 -7.49
C VAL A 8 -25.34 -7.11 -7.26
N ARG A 9 -25.93 -7.13 -7.46
CA ARG A 9 -26.87 -6.96 -7.21
C ARG A 9 -27.99 -7.71 -7.43
N GLU A 10 -28.16 -8.57 -7.32
CA GLU A 10 -29.11 -9.34 -7.43
C GLU A 10 -29.93 -9.24 -6.42
N ARG A 11 -31.02 -8.80 -6.40
CA ARG A 11 -31.71 -8.56 -5.39
C ARG A 11 -32.35 -9.68 -4.85
N ASN A 12 -32.89 -10.45 -5.35
CA ASN A 12 -33.55 -11.49 -4.79
C ASN A 12 -32.71 -12.57 -4.40
N LYS A 13 -31.50 -12.62 -4.75
CA LYS A 13 -30.66 -13.60 -4.37
C LYS A 13 -29.67 -13.07 -3.50
N LYS A 14 -29.12 -13.83 -2.62
CA LYS A 14 -28.08 -13.42 -1.81
C LYS A 14 -26.84 -13.59 -2.56
N VAL A 15 -26.06 -12.56 -2.74
CA VAL A 15 -24.80 -12.59 -3.41
C VAL A 15 -23.71 -12.42 -2.40
N PHE A 16 -22.78 -13.38 -2.33
CA PHE A 16 -21.69 -13.29 -1.41
C PHE A 16 -20.41 -13.02 -2.14
N TYR A 17 -19.69 -11.99 -1.75
CA TYR A 17 -18.40 -11.71 -2.28
C TYR A 17 -17.39 -12.15 -1.29
N GLU A 18 -16.37 -12.85 -1.76
CA GLU A 18 -15.34 -13.23 -0.90
C GLU A 18 -14.24 -12.25 -1.00
N VAL A 19 -13.91 -11.62 0.07
CA VAL A 19 -12.78 -10.73 0.10
C VAL A 19 -11.55 -11.58 0.32
N PRO A 20 -10.51 -11.42 -0.47
CA PRO A 20 -9.29 -12.18 -0.28
C PRO A 20 -8.73 -11.96 1.11
N LYS A 21 -8.07 -12.95 1.64
CA LYS A 21 -7.48 -12.84 2.95
C LYS A 21 -6.14 -12.21 2.84
N PHE A 22 -5.89 -11.21 3.63
CA PHE A 22 -4.63 -10.51 3.63
C PHE A 22 -4.01 -10.59 5.00
N ASP A 23 -2.71 -10.77 5.05
CA ASP A 23 -2.05 -10.89 6.34
C ASP A 23 -1.40 -9.59 6.80
N GLY A 24 -1.52 -8.56 6.05
CA GLY A 24 -1.03 -7.25 6.48
C GLY A 24 0.47 -7.05 6.36
N ARG A 25 1.17 -7.99 5.76
CA ARG A 25 2.61 -7.81 5.60
C ARG A 25 2.91 -6.76 4.58
N ASN A 26 3.98 -6.03 4.83
CA ASN A 26 4.40 -5.01 3.90
C ASN A 26 4.80 -5.61 2.56
N ILE A 27 4.41 -4.98 1.48
CA ILE A 27 4.86 -5.36 0.16
C ILE A 27 6.04 -4.48 -0.20
N PRO A 28 7.18 -5.04 -0.57
CA PRO A 28 8.32 -4.20 -0.95
C PRO A 28 8.00 -3.32 -2.15
N VAL A 29 8.54 -2.12 -2.16
CA VAL A 29 8.31 -1.18 -3.25
C VAL A 29 8.67 -1.80 -4.60
N LYS A 30 9.75 -2.55 -4.64
CA LYS A 30 10.20 -3.20 -5.84
C LYS A 30 9.15 -4.13 -6.42
N GLU A 31 8.46 -4.86 -5.55
CA GLU A 31 7.44 -5.79 -6.00
C GLU A 31 6.20 -5.05 -6.50
N VAL A 32 5.83 -3.99 -5.81
CA VAL A 32 4.68 -3.20 -6.22
C VAL A 32 4.95 -2.58 -7.58
N ALA A 33 6.17 -2.10 -7.78
CA ALA A 33 6.52 -1.48 -9.05
C ALA A 33 6.37 -2.48 -10.18
N LYS A 34 6.79 -3.72 -9.95
CA LYS A 34 6.62 -4.74 -10.95
C LYS A 34 5.17 -5.04 -11.21
N LEU A 35 4.39 -5.18 -10.18
CA LEU A 35 2.98 -5.50 -10.32
C LEU A 35 2.21 -4.43 -11.05
N MET A 36 2.55 -3.18 -10.81
CA MET A 36 1.85 -2.08 -11.43
C MET A 36 2.44 -1.63 -12.76
N GLY A 37 3.58 -2.21 -13.14
CA GLY A 37 4.21 -1.83 -14.39
C GLY A 37 4.79 -0.43 -14.35
N LYS A 38 5.23 0.00 -13.18
CA LYS A 38 5.81 1.32 -13.01
C LYS A 38 7.17 1.18 -12.35
N ASP A 39 7.96 2.26 -12.36
CA ASP A 39 9.25 2.16 -11.71
C ASP A 39 9.10 2.46 -10.23
N GLN A 40 10.16 2.18 -9.49
CA GLN A 40 10.09 2.32 -8.04
C GLN A 40 9.93 3.76 -7.61
N GLN A 41 10.47 4.69 -8.38
CA GLN A 41 10.36 6.09 -8.04
C GLN A 41 8.90 6.55 -8.11
N PHE A 42 8.18 6.07 -9.09
CA PHE A 42 6.76 6.38 -9.21
C PHE A 42 6.01 5.94 -7.95
N ILE A 43 6.31 4.73 -7.47
CA ILE A 43 5.65 4.20 -6.29
C ILE A 43 6.02 5.04 -5.07
N ARG A 44 7.30 5.28 -4.87
CA ARG A 44 7.74 6.03 -3.70
C ARG A 44 7.16 7.43 -3.67
N GLN A 45 7.28 8.14 -4.77
CA GLN A 45 6.78 9.50 -4.82
C GLN A 45 5.27 9.57 -4.73
N GLY A 46 4.61 8.59 -5.32
CA GLY A 46 3.15 8.55 -5.24
C GLY A 46 2.66 8.39 -3.82
N ILE A 47 3.32 7.56 -3.04
CA ILE A 47 2.93 7.34 -1.66
C ILE A 47 3.32 8.53 -0.81
N ILE A 48 4.52 9.06 -0.99
CA ILE A 48 4.99 10.21 -0.22
C ILE A 48 4.06 11.40 -0.42
N ASN A 49 3.61 11.60 -1.64
CA ASN A 49 2.77 12.75 -1.95
C ASN A 49 1.28 12.50 -1.75
N GLY A 50 0.93 11.32 -1.24
CA GLY A 50 -0.46 11.01 -0.97
C GLY A 50 -1.32 10.79 -2.18
N LYS A 51 -0.71 10.52 -3.32
CA LYS A 51 -1.45 10.32 -4.54
C LYS A 51 -1.67 8.86 -4.88
N LEU A 52 -0.98 7.98 -4.21
CA LEU A 52 -1.09 6.56 -4.45
C LEU A 52 -1.56 5.92 -3.15
N PRO A 53 -2.85 5.72 -2.97
CA PRO A 53 -3.40 5.31 -1.68
C PRO A 53 -3.28 3.81 -1.41
N ILE A 54 -2.08 3.28 -1.48
CA ILE A 54 -1.85 1.87 -1.23
C ILE A 54 -0.98 1.64 0.00
N GLY A 55 -0.55 2.71 0.63
CA GLY A 55 0.31 2.55 1.79
C GLY A 55 0.68 3.89 2.39
N THR A 56 1.68 3.85 3.25
CA THR A 56 2.12 5.02 3.98
C THR A 56 3.63 5.14 3.90
N ALA A 57 4.10 6.36 3.89
CA ALA A 57 5.52 6.64 3.92
C ALA A 57 5.86 7.36 5.21
N PHE A 58 6.85 6.85 5.91
CA PHE A 58 7.29 7.45 7.14
C PHE A 58 8.71 7.94 6.99
N LYS A 59 8.93 9.19 7.36
CA LYS A 59 10.28 9.70 7.32
C LYS A 59 11.04 9.15 8.50
N LYS A 60 12.19 8.60 8.25
CA LYS A 60 12.98 8.00 9.32
C LYS A 60 13.67 9.07 10.12
N THR A 61 13.87 8.82 11.41
CA THR A 61 14.62 9.72 12.23
C THR A 61 15.88 9.01 12.67
N ILE A 62 16.92 9.77 12.90
CA ILE A 62 18.15 9.23 13.42
C ILE A 62 18.54 10.05 14.62
N VAL A 63 19.23 9.40 15.55
CA VAL A 63 19.70 10.07 16.74
C VAL A 63 21.17 10.34 16.56
N ASP A 64 21.56 11.60 16.73
CA ASP A 64 22.96 11.95 16.67
C ASP A 64 23.58 11.56 18.01
N PRO A 65 24.51 10.61 18.04
CA PRO A 65 25.05 10.15 19.29
C PRO A 65 25.86 11.21 20.04
N ARG A 66 26.34 12.20 19.33
CA ARG A 66 27.11 13.22 19.97
C ARG A 66 26.26 14.18 20.75
N TRP A 67 25.11 14.52 20.20
CA TRP A 67 24.24 15.52 20.81
C TRP A 67 22.99 14.94 21.39
N ASN A 68 22.77 13.65 21.17
CA ASN A 68 21.59 12.96 21.65
C ASN A 68 20.32 13.67 21.17
N VAL A 69 20.32 14.10 19.94
CA VAL A 69 19.21 14.82 19.35
C VAL A 69 18.70 14.05 18.17
N GLU A 70 17.39 13.98 18.04
CA GLU A 70 16.78 13.32 16.90
C GLU A 70 16.77 14.23 15.71
N LYS A 71 17.11 13.71 14.56
CA LYS A 71 17.03 14.45 13.33
C LYS A 71 16.28 13.67 12.33
N GLU A 72 15.59 14.32 11.45
CA GLU A 72 14.92 13.66 10.38
C GLU A 72 15.91 13.29 9.30
N SER A 73 15.79 12.08 8.80
CA SER A 73 16.62 11.62 7.71
C SER A 73 15.92 11.95 6.41
N SER A 74 16.66 11.96 5.31
CA SER A 74 16.02 12.10 4.01
C SER A 74 15.46 10.78 3.54
N GLN A 75 15.61 9.72 4.32
CA GLN A 75 15.13 8.42 3.91
C GLN A 75 13.74 8.17 4.45
N TYR A 76 12.97 7.40 3.68
CA TYR A 76 11.63 7.04 4.07
C TYR A 76 11.52 5.54 4.24
N ASP A 77 10.61 5.15 5.10
CA ASP A 77 10.25 3.76 5.26
C ASP A 77 8.83 3.63 4.76
N PHE A 78 8.57 2.60 3.98
CA PHE A 78 7.26 2.45 3.36
C PHE A 78 6.55 1.23 3.89
N TYR A 79 5.27 1.40 4.18
CA TYR A 79 4.43 0.26 4.48
C TYR A 79 3.35 0.24 3.42
N ILE A 80 3.33 -0.79 2.59
CA ILE A 80 2.34 -0.92 1.55
C ILE A 80 1.45 -2.09 1.88
N SER A 81 0.17 -1.82 1.99
CA SER A 81 -0.81 -2.80 2.42
C SER A 81 -1.30 -3.63 1.26
N PRO A 82 -1.24 -4.95 1.35
CA PRO A 82 -1.79 -5.79 0.30
C PRO A 82 -3.27 -5.53 0.05
N LYS A 83 -4.01 -5.25 1.10
CA LYS A 83 -5.43 -4.99 0.96
C LYS A 83 -5.68 -3.68 0.23
N LEU A 84 -4.93 -2.63 0.58
CA LEU A 84 -5.11 -1.35 -0.09
C LEU A 84 -4.67 -1.44 -1.55
N LEU A 85 -3.63 -2.19 -1.84
CA LEU A 85 -3.20 -2.39 -3.21
C LEU A 85 -4.32 -3.05 -4.00
N TRP A 86 -4.94 -4.07 -3.43
CA TRP A 86 -6.03 -4.77 -4.07
C TRP A 86 -7.23 -3.84 -4.29
N GLU A 87 -7.55 -3.04 -3.30
CA GLU A 87 -8.69 -2.12 -3.42
C GLU A 87 -8.46 -1.07 -4.49
N TYR A 88 -7.22 -0.62 -4.63
CA TYR A 88 -6.92 0.42 -5.59
C TYR A 88 -6.71 -0.11 -6.98
N THR A 89 -6.06 -1.24 -7.14
CA THR A 89 -5.67 -1.74 -8.45
C THR A 89 -6.38 -3.00 -8.88
N GLY A 90 -6.96 -3.73 -7.96
CA GLY A 90 -7.51 -5.05 -8.24
C GLY A 90 -6.46 -6.14 -8.27
N ILE A 91 -5.22 -5.82 -7.99
CA ILE A 91 -4.14 -6.80 -8.02
C ILE A 91 -4.02 -7.48 -6.67
N ILE A 92 -3.93 -8.80 -6.67
CA ILE A 92 -3.74 -9.55 -5.44
C ILE A 92 -2.29 -9.96 -5.35
N TYR A 93 -1.65 -9.56 -4.27
CA TYR A 93 -0.26 -9.89 -4.03
C TYR A 93 -0.20 -11.22 -3.30
N ASN A 94 0.38 -12.18 -3.93
CA ASN A 94 0.46 -13.49 -3.36
C ASN A 94 1.86 -13.88 -3.12
N LYS A 95 2.37 -13.66 -1.99
CA LYS A 95 3.72 -14.05 -1.76
C LYS A 95 3.93 -14.64 -0.41
#